data_aafab300182ccaf54c6b3c779b21d6aa
#
_entry.id   aafab300182ccaf54c6b3c779b21d6aa
#
_cell.length_a   1.000
_cell.length_b   1.000
_cell.length_c   1.000
_cell.angle_alpha   90.00
_cell.angle_beta   90.00
_cell.angle_gamma   90.00
#
_symmetry.space_group_name_H-M   'P 1'
#
loop_
_entity.id
_entity.type
_entity.pdbx_description
1 polymer ?
#
loop_
_entity_poly.entity_id
_entity_poly.type
_entity_poly.pdbx_seq_one_letter_code
_entity_poly.pdbx_strand_id
1 'polypeptide(L)'
;SVGQIRYSVPEETDKGTVVGNISKDLGLEPRELAERGVRIVSRGRSQLFSLNPRGGSLVTAGRIDREELCAQSTPCLVNINILVEEKGKLFGVEIEITDINDN
;
A
#
# COMPACT_ATOMS: atom_id res chain seq x y z
N SER A 1 -5.20 8.83 18.14
CA SER A 1 -4.34 7.71 17.87
C SER A 1 -4.33 7.41 16.38
N VAL A 2 -3.22 7.03 15.91
CA VAL A 2 -3.10 6.68 14.52
C VAL A 2 -3.56 5.25 14.32
N GLY A 3 -4.72 5.09 13.75
CA GLY A 3 -5.20 3.76 13.45
C GLY A 3 -4.41 3.18 12.28
N GLN A 4 -4.64 1.91 12.05
CA GLN A 4 -4.06 1.24 10.92
C GLN A 4 -4.71 1.75 9.64
N ILE A 5 -3.89 2.00 8.62
CA ILE A 5 -4.39 2.42 7.33
C ILE A 5 -4.89 1.20 6.59
N ARG A 6 -6.06 1.31 6.00
CA ARG A 6 -6.66 0.21 5.25
C ARG A 6 -7.08 0.64 3.87
N TYR A 7 -6.74 -0.19 2.89
CA TYR A 7 -7.15 0.00 1.51
C TYR A 7 -7.67 -1.31 0.95
N SER A 8 -8.25 -1.24 -0.23
CA SER A 8 -8.61 -2.45 -0.97
C SER A 8 -8.31 -2.24 -2.44
N VAL A 9 -8.01 -3.32 -3.13
CA VAL A 9 -7.73 -3.28 -4.56
C VAL A 9 -8.20 -4.61 -5.17
N PRO A 10 -8.89 -4.56 -6.34
CA PRO A 10 -9.29 -5.79 -7.01
C PRO A 10 -8.07 -6.56 -7.50
N GLU A 11 -8.18 -7.88 -7.52
CA GLU A 11 -7.13 -8.68 -8.11
C GLU A 11 -7.05 -8.43 -9.63
N GLU A 12 -5.93 -8.81 -10.21
CA GLU A 12 -5.68 -8.68 -11.65
C GLU A 12 -5.76 -7.25 -12.18
N THR A 13 -5.48 -6.27 -11.32
CA THR A 13 -5.38 -4.90 -11.78
C THR A 13 -4.05 -4.67 -12.49
N ASP A 14 -4.03 -3.71 -13.39
CA ASP A 14 -2.81 -3.35 -14.10
C ASP A 14 -1.82 -2.63 -13.20
N LYS A 15 -0.56 -2.75 -13.56
CA LYS A 15 0.51 -2.02 -12.89
C LYS A 15 0.21 -0.52 -12.92
N GLY A 16 0.44 0.15 -11.81
CA GLY A 16 0.21 1.58 -11.69
C GLY A 16 -1.19 1.96 -11.22
N THR A 17 -2.01 0.97 -10.87
CA THR A 17 -3.35 1.24 -10.35
C THR A 17 -3.24 1.86 -8.96
N VAL A 18 -3.96 2.96 -8.73
CA VAL A 18 -3.96 3.64 -7.44
C VAL A 18 -4.72 2.81 -6.41
N VAL A 19 -4.04 2.51 -5.31
CA VAL A 19 -4.63 1.77 -4.19
C VAL A 19 -5.17 2.74 -3.15
N GLY A 20 -4.42 3.80 -2.88
CA GLY A 20 -4.80 4.81 -1.90
C GLY A 20 -3.83 5.96 -1.93
N ASN A 21 -4.05 6.94 -1.06
CA ASN A 21 -3.18 8.11 -0.98
C ASN A 21 -2.54 8.17 0.40
N ILE A 22 -1.27 7.80 0.45
CA ILE A 22 -0.51 7.75 1.70
C ILE A 22 -0.31 9.14 2.29
N SER A 23 -0.01 10.14 1.45
CA SER A 23 0.22 11.48 1.96
C SER A 23 -1.02 12.03 2.67
N LYS A 24 -2.18 11.81 2.06
CA LYS A 24 -3.42 12.28 2.65
C LYS A 24 -3.72 11.56 3.97
N ASP A 25 -3.51 10.25 4.00
CA ASP A 25 -3.81 9.46 5.19
C ASP A 25 -2.83 9.72 6.32
N LEU A 26 -1.60 10.13 6.01
CA LEU A 26 -0.63 10.52 7.02
C LEU A 26 -0.76 12.00 7.40
N GLY A 27 -1.57 12.76 6.68
CA GLY A 27 -1.71 14.18 6.92
C GLY A 27 -0.53 15.00 6.44
N LEU A 28 0.16 14.51 5.43
CA LEU A 28 1.33 15.18 4.86
C LEU A 28 1.04 15.66 3.45
N GLU A 29 1.75 16.70 3.04
CA GLU A 29 1.69 17.11 1.65
C GLU A 29 2.66 16.25 0.83
N PRO A 30 2.40 16.06 -0.47
CA PRO A 30 3.28 15.20 -1.27
C PRO A 30 4.75 15.59 -1.21
N ARG A 31 5.06 16.88 -1.17
CA ARG A 31 6.45 17.34 -1.07
C ARG A 31 7.12 16.90 0.22
N GLU A 32 6.33 16.71 1.27
CA GLU A 32 6.87 16.29 2.56
C GLU A 32 7.31 14.83 2.57
N LEU A 33 6.83 14.05 1.63
CA LEU A 33 7.23 12.65 1.55
C LEU A 33 8.74 12.52 1.32
N ALA A 34 9.26 13.33 0.41
CA ALA A 34 10.70 13.33 0.16
C ALA A 34 11.47 13.99 1.30
N GLU A 35 10.94 15.09 1.82
CA GLU A 35 11.60 15.84 2.89
C GLU A 35 11.72 15.03 4.18
N ARG A 36 10.71 14.24 4.49
CA ARG A 36 10.67 13.46 5.73
C ARG A 36 11.16 12.03 5.55
N GLY A 37 11.52 11.67 4.33
CA GLY A 37 12.00 10.32 4.05
C GLY A 37 10.95 9.25 4.22
N VAL A 38 9.79 9.44 3.61
CA VAL A 38 8.70 8.48 3.67
C VAL A 38 8.90 7.43 2.59
N ARG A 39 8.90 6.17 2.98
CA ARG A 39 9.10 5.08 2.02
C ARG A 39 8.47 3.78 2.52
N ILE A 40 8.29 2.87 1.61
CA ILE A 40 7.79 1.54 1.95
C ILE A 40 8.94 0.70 2.45
N VAL A 41 8.76 0.10 3.63
CA VAL A 41 9.71 -0.88 4.15
C VAL A 41 8.92 -2.12 4.49
N SER A 42 9.17 -3.17 3.75
CA SER A 42 8.43 -4.39 3.93
C SER A 42 9.25 -5.55 3.42
N ARG A 43 9.18 -6.67 4.10
CA ARG A 43 9.89 -7.85 3.66
C ARG A 43 9.03 -8.66 2.70
N GLY A 44 9.64 -9.09 1.62
CA GLY A 44 9.05 -10.05 0.71
C GLY A 44 8.02 -9.51 -0.24
N ARG A 45 7.04 -8.78 0.25
CA ARG A 45 5.93 -8.35 -0.57
C ARG A 45 5.89 -6.87 -0.89
N SER A 46 6.95 -6.16 -0.54
CA SER A 46 7.05 -4.74 -0.83
C SER A 46 7.06 -4.44 -2.32
N GLN A 47 7.40 -5.44 -3.13
CA GLN A 47 7.48 -5.26 -4.58
C GLN A 47 6.11 -5.23 -5.26
N LEU A 48 5.06 -5.56 -4.54
CA LEU A 48 3.71 -5.52 -5.10
C LEU A 48 3.17 -4.10 -5.20
N PHE A 49 3.72 -3.21 -4.41
CA PHE A 49 3.23 -1.82 -4.34
C PHE A 49 4.40 -0.86 -4.36
N SER A 50 4.14 0.35 -4.83
CA SER A 50 5.14 1.40 -4.77
C SER A 50 4.48 2.71 -4.40
N LEU A 51 5.27 3.63 -3.90
CA LEU A 51 4.80 4.94 -3.47
C LEU A 51 5.17 5.96 -4.54
N ASN A 52 4.17 6.65 -5.07
CA ASN A 52 4.39 7.70 -6.04
C ASN A 52 4.82 8.97 -5.30
N PRO A 53 6.07 9.43 -5.46
CA PRO A 53 6.55 10.59 -4.70
C PRO A 53 5.92 11.90 -5.13
N ARG A 54 5.34 11.96 -6.31
CA ARG A 54 4.75 13.22 -6.78
C ARG A 54 3.40 13.52 -6.16
N GLY A 55 2.57 12.48 -6.04
CA GLY A 55 1.24 12.67 -5.48
C GLY A 55 1.01 12.00 -4.15
N GLY A 56 1.97 11.21 -3.68
CA GLY A 56 1.83 10.47 -2.45
C GLY A 56 0.87 9.30 -2.53
N SER A 57 0.57 8.85 -3.74
CA SER A 57 -0.32 7.71 -3.94
C SER A 57 0.42 6.39 -3.81
N LEU A 58 -0.25 5.43 -3.21
CA LEU A 58 0.22 4.06 -3.20
C LEU A 58 -0.36 3.39 -4.45
N VAL A 59 0.51 2.83 -5.28
CA VAL A 59 0.09 2.22 -6.54
C VAL A 59 0.62 0.79 -6.63
N THR A 60 -0.01 0.01 -7.49
CA THR A 60 0.46 -1.34 -7.73
C THR A 60 1.74 -1.30 -8.56
N ALA A 61 2.72 -2.13 -8.18
CA ALA A 61 4.01 -2.19 -8.88
C ALA A 61 4.05 -3.33 -9.91
N GLY A 62 3.02 -4.14 -9.93
CA GLY A 62 2.90 -5.25 -10.84
C GLY A 62 1.51 -5.83 -10.77
N ARG A 63 1.31 -6.93 -11.48
CA ARG A 63 0.00 -7.59 -11.47
C ARG A 63 -0.23 -8.25 -10.12
N ILE A 64 -1.44 -8.10 -9.61
CA ILE A 64 -1.84 -8.71 -8.34
C ILE A 64 -2.53 -10.03 -8.63
N ASP A 65 -1.94 -11.11 -8.15
CA ASP A 65 -2.50 -12.43 -8.28
C ASP A 65 -2.93 -12.92 -6.90
N ARG A 66 -4.23 -12.89 -6.66
CA ARG A 66 -4.79 -13.26 -5.36
C ARG A 66 -4.52 -14.72 -5.02
N GLU A 67 -4.57 -15.60 -6.01
CA GLU A 67 -4.31 -17.01 -5.78
C GLU A 67 -2.88 -17.27 -5.35
N GLU A 68 -1.94 -16.56 -5.97
CA GLU A 68 -0.54 -16.68 -5.61
C GLU A 68 -0.26 -16.15 -4.22
N LEU A 69 -0.92 -15.05 -3.85
CA LEU A 69 -0.69 -14.40 -2.57
C LEU A 69 -1.37 -15.11 -1.41
N CYS A 70 -2.58 -15.53 -1.62
CA CYS A 70 -3.43 -16.03 -0.52
C CYS A 70 -3.97 -17.43 -0.74
N ALA A 71 -3.78 -17.99 -1.93
CA ALA A 71 -4.35 -19.28 -2.30
C ALA A 71 -5.86 -19.26 -2.04
N GLN A 72 -6.33 -20.05 -1.09
CA GLN A 72 -7.76 -20.14 -0.79
C GLN A 72 -8.15 -19.36 0.46
N SER A 73 -7.22 -18.64 1.02
CA SER A 73 -7.50 -17.86 2.24
C SER A 73 -8.43 -16.69 1.94
N THR A 74 -9.36 -16.47 2.83
CA THR A 74 -10.30 -15.37 2.73
C THR A 74 -10.46 -14.73 4.10
N PRO A 75 -10.33 -13.41 4.23
CA PRO A 75 -9.96 -12.46 3.19
C PRO A 75 -8.48 -12.51 2.81
N CYS A 76 -8.16 -12.00 1.64
CA CYS A 76 -6.76 -11.91 1.21
C CYS A 76 -6.20 -10.57 1.63
N LEU A 77 -5.35 -10.57 2.63
CA LEU A 77 -4.80 -9.33 3.19
C LEU A 77 -3.29 -9.32 3.03
N VAL A 78 -2.78 -8.20 2.57
CA VAL A 78 -1.36 -7.95 2.44
C VAL A 78 -1.00 -6.80 3.35
N ASN A 79 0.01 -6.99 4.18
CA ASN A 79 0.45 -5.95 5.11
C ASN A 79 1.80 -5.39 4.65
N ILE A 80 1.88 -4.08 4.56
CA ILE A 80 3.13 -3.39 4.29
C ILE A 80 3.33 -2.33 5.36
N ASN A 81 4.56 -1.85 5.46
CA ASN A 81 4.90 -0.82 6.42
C ASN A 81 5.42 0.41 5.70
N ILE A 82 5.04 1.57 6.19
CA ILE A 82 5.53 2.85 5.70
C ILE A 82 6.41 3.44 6.78
N LEU A 83 7.65 3.73 6.43
CA LEU A 83 8.59 4.34 7.37
C LEU A 83 8.67 5.84 7.12
N VAL A 84 8.52 6.62 8.17
CA VAL A 84 8.79 8.06 8.15
C VAL A 84 10.13 8.24 8.86
N GLU A 85 11.21 8.34 8.09
CA GLU A 85 12.57 8.37 8.66
C GLU A 85 12.79 9.52 9.63
N GLU A 86 12.27 10.69 9.33
CA GLU A 86 12.44 11.85 10.19
C GLU A 86 12.03 11.58 11.63
N LYS A 87 10.93 10.84 11.79
CA LYS A 87 10.39 10.54 13.10
C LYS A 87 10.72 9.15 13.59
N GLY A 88 11.30 8.33 12.74
CA GLY A 88 11.58 6.94 13.07
C GLY A 88 10.33 6.13 13.35
N LYS A 89 9.22 6.48 12.72
CA LYS A 89 7.94 5.80 12.94
C LYS A 89 7.56 4.93 11.77
N LEU A 90 6.94 3.79 12.10
CA LEU A 90 6.38 2.89 11.13
C LEU A 90 4.86 2.92 11.21
N PHE A 91 4.22 2.98 10.05
CA PHE A 91 2.78 2.92 9.96
C PHE A 91 2.40 1.64 9.22
N GLY A 92 1.52 0.85 9.81
CA GLY A 92 1.04 -0.36 9.16
C GLY A 92 -0.04 -0.03 8.15
N VAL A 93 0.04 -0.64 6.97
CA VAL A 93 -0.97 -0.51 5.93
C VAL A 93 -1.46 -1.90 5.58
N GLU A 94 -2.75 -2.11 5.73
CA GLU A 94 -3.39 -3.37 5.39
C GLU A 94 -4.15 -3.19 4.08
N ILE A 95 -3.86 -4.05 3.12
CA ILE A 95 -4.48 -3.97 1.80
C ILE A 95 -5.23 -5.26 1.54
N GLU A 96 -6.53 -5.13 1.32
CA GLU A 96 -7.36 -6.28 0.98
C GLU A 96 -7.39 -6.44 -0.53
N ILE A 97 -7.06 -7.65 -0.99
CA ILE A 97 -7.14 -7.99 -2.40
C ILE A 97 -8.50 -8.63 -2.63
N THR A 98 -9.37 -7.93 -3.34
CA THR A 98 -10.72 -8.41 -3.55
C THR A 98 -10.83 -9.26 -4.80
N ASP A 99 -11.81 -10.17 -4.79
CA ASP A 99 -12.08 -11.02 -5.93
C ASP A 99 -12.84 -10.20 -6.99
N ILE A 100 -12.38 -10.26 -8.23
CA ILE A 100 -13.05 -9.53 -9.32
C ILE A 100 -14.44 -10.05 -9.61
N ASN A 101 -14.72 -11.28 -9.22
CA ASN A 101 -16.02 -11.89 -9.42
C ASN A 101 -16.96 -11.71 -8.23
N ASP A 102 -16.50 -11.01 -7.22
CA ASP A 102 -17.27 -10.77 -6.02
C ASP A 102 -18.19 -9.57 -6.23
N ASN A 103 -19.48 -9.80 -6.09
CA ASN A 103 -20.49 -8.75 -6.27
C ASN A 103 -21.03 -8.31 -4.92
#